data_23ad5d648348ba130d0a58a87de00f8b
#
_entry.id   23ad5d648348ba130d0a58a87de00f8b
#
_cell.length_a   1.000
_cell.length_b   1.000
_cell.length_c   1.000
_cell.angle_alpha   90.00
_cell.angle_beta   90.00
_cell.angle_gamma   90.00
#
_symmetry.space_group_name_H-M   'P 1'
#
loop_
_entity.id
_entity.type
_entity.pdbx_description
1 polymer ?
#
loop_
_entity_poly.entity_id
_entity_poly.type
_entity_poly.pdbx_seq_one_letter_code
_entity_poly.pdbx_strand_id
1 'polypeptide(L)'
;MGGRGFVVVMVALFSLVSLSYSYVPAYDSLGAESHFSSSNEGFGPTNYTDEHTYVTVGYEGRYTQLRMPGGHDYSKPLPLVVSLHGFSGNGQSNAEYMHLFDSIHENEHLLLYPDGTQNWVGQRRWNATDSCCLFSGEINDVDYLLGMINDAIQNYGADPDGILITGLSNGGFMSHRMACEAGGTIRSIVALNGVTWDDFSMCPDTGRPDILHVHSTADSVIWYEGGSILGNEYPSSNETVENWAMRSGCDQSWTYLGSRDISGDDGLDDTDEFEFLNCESGNRVSHWRINDASHVPPLNNLGWADQILEWGLSG
;
A
#
# COMPACT_ATOMS: atom_id res chain seq x y z
N MET A 1 18.38 18.53 28.77
CA MET A 1 19.58 18.04 28.07
C MET A 1 19.37 16.56 27.76
N GLY A 2 18.63 16.20 26.70
CA GLY A 2 18.27 14.81 26.39
C GLY A 2 17.84 14.56 24.93
N GLY A 3 18.01 15.53 24.04
CA GLY A 3 17.45 15.41 22.69
C GLY A 3 18.38 14.91 21.57
N ARG A 4 19.64 14.59 21.84
CA ARG A 4 20.60 14.21 20.77
C ARG A 4 20.75 12.69 20.53
N GLY A 5 20.32 11.85 21.45
CA GLY A 5 20.46 10.38 21.34
C GLY A 5 19.39 9.72 20.47
N PHE A 6 18.19 10.25 20.47
CA PHE A 6 17.04 9.62 19.80
C PHE A 6 17.10 9.72 18.27
N VAL A 7 17.55 10.87 17.73
CA VAL A 7 17.64 11.08 16.27
C VAL A 7 18.66 10.14 15.62
N VAL A 8 19.76 9.81 16.31
CA VAL A 8 20.79 8.92 15.79
C VAL A 8 20.32 7.46 15.75
N VAL A 9 19.51 7.03 16.72
CA VAL A 9 18.98 5.65 16.77
C VAL A 9 17.92 5.41 15.70
N MET A 10 17.03 6.40 15.45
CA MET A 10 16.01 6.26 14.40
C MET A 10 16.61 6.24 12.98
N VAL A 11 17.63 7.08 12.71
CA VAL A 11 18.34 7.03 11.42
C VAL A 11 19.10 5.72 11.23
N ALA A 12 19.65 5.15 12.31
CA ALA A 12 20.36 3.87 12.26
C ALA A 12 19.40 2.68 12.04
N LEU A 13 18.19 2.71 12.62
CA LEU A 13 17.19 1.66 12.42
C LEU A 13 16.66 1.65 10.97
N PHE A 14 16.35 2.82 10.41
CA PHE A 14 15.97 2.92 9.00
C PHE A 14 17.09 2.51 8.03
N SER A 15 18.35 2.72 8.40
CA SER A 15 19.50 2.29 7.61
C SER A 15 19.73 0.77 7.64
N LEU A 16 19.36 0.09 8.72
CA LEU A 16 19.52 -1.36 8.86
C LEU A 16 18.47 -2.15 8.06
N VAL A 17 17.26 -1.62 7.93
CA VAL A 17 16.22 -2.22 7.09
C VAL A 17 16.57 -2.11 5.60
N SER A 18 17.23 -1.03 5.18
CA SER A 18 17.69 -0.85 3.79
C SER A 18 18.87 -1.77 3.40
N LEU A 19 19.64 -2.29 4.36
CA LEU A 19 20.80 -3.15 4.08
C LEU A 19 20.44 -4.61 3.79
N SER A 20 19.26 -5.07 4.17
CA SER A 20 18.79 -6.43 3.88
C SER A 20 18.21 -6.60 2.46
N TYR A 21 17.95 -5.52 1.74
CA TYR A 21 17.39 -5.51 0.39
C TYR A 21 18.40 -5.19 -0.73
N SER A 22 19.71 -5.24 -0.47
CA SER A 22 20.74 -4.76 -1.40
C SER A 22 21.23 -5.80 -2.40
N TYR A 23 20.40 -6.73 -2.85
CA TYR A 23 20.83 -7.61 -3.94
C TYR A 23 19.74 -7.77 -5.01
N VAL A 24 19.56 -6.73 -5.82
CA VAL A 24 18.94 -6.86 -7.16
C VAL A 24 19.91 -6.18 -8.14
N PRO A 25 20.31 -6.84 -9.23
CA PRO A 25 21.20 -6.25 -10.22
C PRO A 25 20.54 -4.99 -10.80
N ALA A 26 21.33 -3.93 -10.94
CA ALA A 26 20.91 -2.68 -11.56
C ALA A 26 20.31 -2.98 -12.94
N TYR A 27 19.04 -2.63 -13.10
CA TYR A 27 18.38 -2.63 -14.39
C TYR A 27 18.97 -1.47 -15.20
N ASP A 28 19.66 -1.81 -16.28
CA ASP A 28 20.27 -0.84 -17.19
C ASP A 28 19.16 0.07 -17.74
N SER A 29 19.31 1.35 -17.50
CA SER A 29 18.46 2.41 -18.04
C SER A 29 18.60 2.47 -19.56
N LEU A 30 17.78 1.72 -20.27
CA LEU A 30 17.55 1.98 -21.69
C LEU A 30 16.66 3.21 -21.79
N GLY A 31 17.25 4.30 -22.28
CA GLY A 31 16.61 5.58 -22.45
C GLY A 31 15.32 5.49 -23.27
N ALA A 32 14.23 5.87 -22.67
CA ALA A 32 12.98 6.15 -23.35
C ALA A 32 12.70 7.66 -23.23
N GLU A 33 13.04 8.42 -24.25
CA GLU A 33 12.44 9.72 -24.46
C GLU A 33 10.99 9.51 -24.93
N SER A 34 10.02 9.77 -24.07
CA SER A 34 8.62 9.83 -24.49
C SER A 34 8.02 11.17 -24.10
N HIS A 35 7.76 11.99 -25.09
CA HIS A 35 6.95 13.18 -24.98
C HIS A 35 5.48 12.78 -24.83
N PHE A 36 4.86 13.15 -23.73
CA PHE A 36 3.42 13.07 -23.56
C PHE A 36 2.77 14.11 -24.49
N SER A 37 2.37 13.68 -25.67
CA SER A 37 1.46 14.42 -26.56
C SER A 37 0.07 13.87 -26.30
N SER A 38 -0.91 14.73 -26.14
CA SER A 38 -2.33 14.40 -26.00
C SER A 38 -2.94 13.90 -27.34
N SER A 39 -2.28 12.96 -27.97
CA SER A 39 -2.80 12.19 -29.09
C SER A 39 -2.99 10.75 -28.59
N ASN A 40 -4.18 10.20 -28.79
CA ASN A 40 -4.63 8.84 -28.51
C ASN A 40 -3.78 7.75 -29.22
N GLU A 41 -2.47 7.78 -29.07
CA GLU A 41 -1.61 6.68 -29.47
C GLU A 41 -1.16 6.01 -28.17
N GLY A 42 -1.93 4.98 -27.75
CA GLY A 42 -1.60 4.14 -26.61
C GLY A 42 -0.17 3.61 -26.74
N PHE A 43 0.63 3.81 -25.69
CA PHE A 43 1.95 3.17 -25.62
C PHE A 43 1.74 1.66 -25.67
N GLY A 44 2.26 1.02 -26.69
CA GLY A 44 2.24 -0.45 -26.77
C GLY A 44 3.04 -1.08 -25.64
N PRO A 45 2.83 -2.38 -25.35
CA PRO A 45 3.56 -3.10 -24.30
C PRO A 45 5.07 -2.99 -24.53
N THR A 46 5.82 -2.64 -23.47
CA THR A 46 7.28 -2.50 -23.52
C THR A 46 8.00 -3.86 -23.43
N ASN A 47 7.37 -4.82 -22.75
CA ASN A 47 7.81 -6.21 -22.69
C ASN A 47 6.61 -7.14 -22.82
N TYR A 48 6.80 -8.23 -23.54
CA TYR A 48 5.77 -9.25 -23.74
C TYR A 48 6.36 -10.61 -23.33
N THR A 49 5.67 -11.29 -22.43
CA THR A 49 5.92 -12.70 -22.10
C THR A 49 4.66 -13.50 -22.44
N ASP A 50 4.76 -14.83 -22.58
CA ASP A 50 3.59 -15.66 -22.85
C ASP A 50 2.53 -15.56 -21.72
N GLU A 51 2.94 -15.18 -20.51
CA GLU A 51 2.10 -15.11 -19.32
C GLU A 51 1.64 -13.69 -18.99
N HIS A 52 2.51 -12.67 -19.21
CA HIS A 52 2.22 -11.29 -18.80
C HIS A 52 2.65 -10.26 -19.85
N THR A 53 1.91 -9.15 -19.86
CA THR A 53 2.23 -7.94 -20.63
C THR A 53 2.56 -6.80 -19.68
N TYR A 54 3.59 -6.02 -20.00
CA TYR A 54 4.02 -4.87 -19.23
C TYR A 54 3.98 -3.61 -20.08
N VAL A 55 3.34 -2.56 -19.55
CA VAL A 55 3.36 -1.23 -20.17
C VAL A 55 3.95 -0.22 -19.19
N THR A 56 4.65 0.79 -19.71
CA THR A 56 5.16 1.88 -18.88
C THR A 56 4.07 2.93 -18.72
N VAL A 57 3.74 3.27 -17.48
CA VAL A 57 2.77 4.30 -17.10
C VAL A 57 3.41 5.34 -16.17
N GLY A 58 2.77 6.48 -16.00
CA GLY A 58 3.25 7.55 -15.13
C GLY A 58 3.53 8.85 -15.89
N TYR A 59 3.95 9.88 -15.17
CA TYR A 59 4.18 11.22 -15.72
C TYR A 59 5.21 12.00 -14.87
N GLU A 60 5.66 13.15 -15.39
CA GLU A 60 6.57 14.06 -14.70
C GLU A 60 7.91 13.42 -14.24
N GLY A 61 8.41 12.45 -15.02
CA GLY A 61 9.65 11.74 -14.71
C GLY A 61 9.53 10.66 -13.64
N ARG A 62 8.33 10.35 -13.20
CA ARG A 62 8.02 9.23 -12.30
C ARG A 62 7.23 8.18 -13.08
N TYR A 63 7.93 7.17 -13.57
CA TYR A 63 7.36 6.10 -14.38
C TYR A 63 7.46 4.76 -13.65
N THR A 64 6.49 3.88 -13.90
CA THR A 64 6.46 2.51 -13.40
C THR A 64 5.94 1.55 -14.46
N GLN A 65 5.97 0.26 -14.16
CA GLN A 65 5.34 -0.74 -14.98
C GLN A 65 3.93 -1.03 -14.47
N LEU A 66 2.98 -1.10 -15.39
CA LEU A 66 1.69 -1.74 -15.17
C LEU A 66 1.80 -3.16 -15.73
N ARG A 67 1.69 -4.19 -14.88
CA ARG A 67 1.64 -5.59 -15.25
C ARG A 67 0.20 -5.99 -15.52
N MET A 68 -0.01 -6.74 -16.58
CA MET A 68 -1.31 -7.27 -16.99
C MET A 68 -1.19 -8.75 -17.37
N PRO A 69 -2.23 -9.56 -17.24
CA PRO A 69 -2.26 -10.91 -17.80
C PRO A 69 -1.95 -10.91 -19.29
N GLY A 70 -1.25 -11.92 -19.79
CA GLY A 70 -0.94 -12.06 -21.21
C GLY A 70 -2.22 -12.14 -22.06
N GLY A 71 -2.31 -11.29 -23.09
CA GLY A 71 -3.49 -11.24 -23.95
C GLY A 71 -4.73 -10.61 -23.29
N HIS A 72 -4.56 -9.81 -22.23
CA HIS A 72 -5.65 -9.10 -21.58
C HIS A 72 -6.51 -8.31 -22.59
N ASP A 73 -7.81 -8.55 -22.56
CA ASP A 73 -8.81 -7.87 -23.37
C ASP A 73 -9.33 -6.64 -22.61
N TYR A 74 -8.88 -5.46 -23.02
CA TYR A 74 -9.22 -4.18 -22.36
C TYR A 74 -10.73 -3.86 -22.34
N SER A 75 -11.54 -4.59 -23.12
CA SER A 75 -13.00 -4.51 -23.05
C SER A 75 -13.63 -5.32 -21.92
N LYS A 76 -12.82 -6.10 -21.21
CA LYS A 76 -13.21 -6.89 -20.04
C LYS A 76 -12.40 -6.39 -18.84
N PRO A 77 -12.93 -5.40 -18.11
CA PRO A 77 -12.19 -4.78 -17.02
C PRO A 77 -11.77 -5.81 -15.96
N LEU A 78 -10.54 -5.65 -15.46
CA LEU A 78 -10.00 -6.39 -14.33
C LEU A 78 -9.71 -5.45 -13.17
N PRO A 79 -9.84 -5.90 -11.92
CA PRO A 79 -9.41 -5.13 -10.75
C PRO A 79 -7.96 -4.63 -10.89
N LEU A 80 -7.67 -3.49 -10.29
CA LEU A 80 -6.31 -2.93 -10.23
C LEU A 80 -5.79 -2.97 -8.80
N VAL A 81 -4.66 -3.64 -8.61
CA VAL A 81 -3.91 -3.64 -7.35
C VAL A 81 -2.77 -2.62 -7.45
N VAL A 82 -2.70 -1.69 -6.49
CA VAL A 82 -1.63 -0.69 -6.38
C VAL A 82 -0.78 -0.99 -5.15
N SER A 83 0.49 -1.34 -5.35
CA SER A 83 1.44 -1.71 -4.29
C SER A 83 2.36 -0.55 -3.93
N LEU A 84 2.33 -0.09 -2.67
CA LEU A 84 3.07 1.07 -2.18
C LEU A 84 4.18 0.65 -1.21
N HIS A 85 5.42 0.94 -1.59
CA HIS A 85 6.61 0.55 -0.81
C HIS A 85 6.79 1.34 0.49
N GLY A 86 7.51 0.77 1.44
CA GLY A 86 7.96 1.43 2.66
C GLY A 86 9.06 2.47 2.40
N PHE A 87 9.42 3.25 3.43
CA PHE A 87 10.50 4.24 3.37
C PHE A 87 11.83 3.61 2.91
N SER A 88 12.52 4.24 1.99
CA SER A 88 13.75 3.78 1.31
C SER A 88 13.60 2.54 0.42
N GLY A 89 12.38 1.98 0.27
CA GLY A 89 12.10 0.88 -0.62
C GLY A 89 11.94 1.29 -2.09
N ASN A 90 11.41 0.39 -2.88
CA ASN A 90 10.96 0.64 -4.24
C ASN A 90 9.75 -0.24 -4.56
N GLY A 91 9.01 0.12 -5.61
CA GLY A 91 7.76 -0.56 -5.96
C GLY A 91 7.94 -2.04 -6.27
N GLN A 92 8.95 -2.39 -7.09
CA GLN A 92 9.19 -3.79 -7.46
C GLN A 92 9.49 -4.66 -6.23
N SER A 93 10.45 -4.25 -5.39
CA SER A 93 10.82 -5.04 -4.20
C SER A 93 9.66 -5.17 -3.20
N ASN A 94 8.77 -4.17 -3.13
CA ASN A 94 7.58 -4.26 -2.28
C ASN A 94 6.54 -5.24 -2.83
N ALA A 95 6.30 -5.21 -4.14
CA ALA A 95 5.38 -6.15 -4.79
C ALA A 95 5.90 -7.60 -4.70
N GLU A 96 7.23 -7.80 -4.80
CA GLU A 96 7.89 -9.10 -4.54
C GLU A 96 7.72 -9.54 -3.09
N TYR A 97 8.01 -8.65 -2.12
CA TYR A 97 7.83 -8.93 -0.69
C TYR A 97 6.38 -9.28 -0.33
N MET A 98 5.42 -8.62 -0.94
CA MET A 98 3.99 -8.88 -0.76
C MET A 98 3.48 -10.06 -1.60
N HIS A 99 4.34 -10.81 -2.28
CA HIS A 99 4.01 -11.97 -3.13
C HIS A 99 2.94 -11.69 -4.21
N LEU A 100 2.81 -10.43 -4.65
CA LEU A 100 1.80 -10.04 -5.63
C LEU A 100 2.11 -10.52 -7.06
N PHE A 101 3.33 -10.99 -7.31
CA PHE A 101 3.71 -11.61 -8.58
C PHE A 101 3.47 -13.12 -8.62
N ASP A 102 3.34 -13.77 -7.46
CA ASP A 102 3.27 -15.22 -7.29
C ASP A 102 1.90 -15.70 -6.78
N SER A 103 0.97 -14.77 -6.60
CA SER A 103 -0.40 -15.06 -6.15
C SER A 103 -1.14 -15.97 -7.13
N ILE A 104 -1.99 -16.87 -6.63
CA ILE A 104 -2.90 -17.66 -7.47
C ILE A 104 -3.86 -16.78 -8.28
N HIS A 105 -4.07 -15.54 -7.82
CA HIS A 105 -4.91 -14.54 -8.48
C HIS A 105 -4.14 -13.66 -9.49
N GLU A 106 -2.88 -13.97 -9.79
CA GLU A 106 -2.01 -13.11 -10.62
C GLU A 106 -2.58 -12.78 -12.01
N ASN A 107 -3.44 -13.62 -12.54
CA ASN A 107 -4.10 -13.41 -13.82
C ASN A 107 -5.51 -12.82 -13.72
N GLU A 108 -5.96 -12.48 -12.52
CA GLU A 108 -7.29 -11.95 -12.24
C GLU A 108 -7.29 -10.46 -11.93
N HIS A 109 -6.11 -9.81 -11.94
CA HIS A 109 -5.96 -8.38 -11.69
C HIS A 109 -4.81 -7.76 -12.50
N LEU A 110 -4.85 -6.44 -12.60
CA LEU A 110 -3.73 -5.61 -13.05
C LEU A 110 -2.90 -5.21 -11.83
N LEU A 111 -1.57 -5.11 -11.97
CA LEU A 111 -0.68 -4.74 -10.86
C LEU A 111 0.15 -3.51 -11.21
N LEU A 112 0.00 -2.46 -10.39
CA LEU A 112 0.76 -1.22 -10.45
C LEU A 112 1.65 -1.11 -9.19
N TYR A 113 2.97 -0.89 -9.38
CA TYR A 113 3.94 -0.84 -8.27
C TYR A 113 4.90 0.34 -8.41
N PRO A 114 4.36 1.58 -8.23
CA PRO A 114 5.11 2.80 -8.47
C PRO A 114 6.17 3.07 -7.42
N ASP A 115 7.11 3.95 -7.79
CA ASP A 115 8.12 4.50 -6.89
C ASP A 115 7.68 5.83 -6.31
N GLY A 116 7.84 5.99 -5.01
CA GLY A 116 7.72 7.26 -4.32
C GLY A 116 8.88 8.20 -4.66
N THR A 117 8.73 9.47 -4.29
CA THR A 117 9.73 10.51 -4.55
C THR A 117 11.00 10.30 -3.74
N GLN A 118 12.17 10.53 -4.35
CA GLN A 118 13.45 10.49 -3.66
C GLN A 118 13.75 11.78 -2.91
N ASN A 119 14.32 11.64 -1.71
CA ASN A 119 14.92 12.76 -1.00
C ASN A 119 16.34 13.04 -1.55
N TRP A 120 17.00 14.06 -0.98
CA TRP A 120 18.35 14.48 -1.40
C TRP A 120 19.47 13.45 -1.18
N VAL A 121 19.22 12.39 -0.39
CA VAL A 121 20.14 11.25 -0.20
C VAL A 121 19.70 10.00 -0.99
N GLY A 122 18.71 10.13 -1.88
CA GLY A 122 18.27 9.06 -2.75
C GLY A 122 17.26 8.06 -2.13
N GLN A 123 16.74 8.33 -0.93
CA GLN A 123 15.74 7.47 -0.29
C GLN A 123 14.35 7.81 -0.81
N ARG A 124 13.64 6.80 -1.32
CA ARG A 124 12.25 6.94 -1.78
C ARG A 124 11.28 6.99 -0.62
N ARG A 125 10.20 7.72 -0.81
CA ARG A 125 9.12 7.86 0.17
C ARG A 125 7.86 8.38 -0.46
N TRP A 126 6.75 8.20 0.24
CA TRP A 126 5.46 8.81 0.00
C TRP A 126 5.26 9.97 0.97
N ASN A 127 4.69 11.07 0.48
CA ASN A 127 4.17 12.13 1.33
C ASN A 127 2.80 11.68 1.87
N ALA A 128 2.82 10.92 2.96
CA ALA A 128 1.63 10.25 3.50
C ALA A 128 0.93 11.08 4.56
N THR A 129 1.36 11.05 5.82
CA THR A 129 0.82 11.84 6.92
C THR A 129 1.90 12.77 7.48
N ASP A 130 1.56 13.65 8.39
CA ASP A 130 2.48 14.54 9.09
C ASP A 130 3.50 13.79 9.96
N SER A 131 3.13 12.63 10.49
CA SER A 131 4.01 11.76 11.27
C SER A 131 4.95 10.91 10.40
N CYS A 132 4.57 10.54 9.21
CA CYS A 132 5.39 9.70 8.33
C CYS A 132 5.50 10.23 6.89
N CYS A 133 6.68 10.37 6.37
CA CYS A 133 8.03 10.20 6.89
C CYS A 133 8.88 11.40 6.50
N LEU A 134 8.82 12.45 7.25
CA LEU A 134 9.59 13.69 7.08
C LEU A 134 9.35 14.39 5.76
N PHE A 135 8.37 15.29 5.69
CA PHE A 135 8.51 16.20 4.64
C PHE A 135 7.55 17.26 4.29
N SER A 136 8.07 18.17 3.84
CA SER A 136 7.75 19.40 3.13
C SER A 136 6.84 19.22 1.89
N GLY A 137 5.72 19.51 1.97
CA GLY A 137 4.49 20.05 1.50
C GLY A 137 4.29 20.31 0.01
N GLU A 138 5.19 20.06 -0.93
CA GLU A 138 4.94 20.38 -2.34
C GLU A 138 4.65 19.17 -3.22
N ILE A 139 4.93 17.94 -2.72
CA ILE A 139 4.72 16.72 -3.51
C ILE A 139 3.32 16.19 -3.23
N ASN A 140 2.49 16.16 -4.25
CA ASN A 140 1.16 15.56 -4.18
C ASN A 140 1.19 14.13 -4.73
N ASP A 141 1.47 13.17 -3.83
CA ASP A 141 1.49 11.76 -4.20
C ASP A 141 0.06 11.20 -4.42
N VAL A 142 -0.96 11.83 -3.87
CA VAL A 142 -2.37 11.45 -4.15
C VAL A 142 -2.70 11.71 -5.62
N ASP A 143 -2.43 12.92 -6.14
CA ASP A 143 -2.67 13.24 -7.55
C ASP A 143 -1.83 12.36 -8.48
N TYR A 144 -0.58 12.07 -8.09
CA TYR A 144 0.28 11.17 -8.86
C TYR A 144 -0.32 9.75 -8.95
N LEU A 145 -0.74 9.18 -7.84
CA LEU A 145 -1.34 7.84 -7.82
C LEU A 145 -2.69 7.80 -8.55
N LEU A 146 -3.54 8.82 -8.35
CA LEU A 146 -4.81 8.94 -9.08
C LEU A 146 -4.60 9.08 -10.59
N GLY A 147 -3.58 9.81 -11.01
CA GLY A 147 -3.22 9.94 -12.42
C GLY A 147 -2.93 8.60 -13.07
N MET A 148 -2.14 7.73 -12.41
CA MET A 148 -1.84 6.38 -12.90
C MET A 148 -3.04 5.45 -12.84
N ILE A 149 -3.85 5.50 -11.78
CA ILE A 149 -5.09 4.73 -11.67
C ILE A 149 -6.04 5.10 -12.82
N ASN A 150 -6.23 6.39 -13.06
CA ASN A 150 -7.08 6.87 -14.17
C ASN A 150 -6.54 6.46 -15.55
N ASP A 151 -5.22 6.48 -15.73
CA ASP A 151 -4.59 5.99 -16.97
C ASP A 151 -4.85 4.49 -17.18
N ALA A 152 -4.71 3.68 -16.12
CA ALA A 152 -5.02 2.25 -16.15
C ALA A 152 -6.50 1.98 -16.49
N ILE A 153 -7.43 2.77 -15.92
CA ILE A 153 -8.87 2.67 -16.22
C ILE A 153 -9.14 3.03 -17.68
N GLN A 154 -8.64 4.16 -18.14
CA GLN A 154 -9.01 4.71 -19.45
C GLN A 154 -8.36 3.96 -20.63
N ASN A 155 -7.14 3.44 -20.44
CA ASN A 155 -6.31 2.94 -21.54
C ASN A 155 -5.96 1.46 -21.45
N TYR A 156 -6.07 0.84 -20.26
CA TYR A 156 -5.59 -0.54 -20.05
C TYR A 156 -6.63 -1.48 -19.44
N GLY A 157 -7.89 -1.05 -19.37
CA GLY A 157 -8.99 -1.93 -18.93
C GLY A 157 -8.98 -2.27 -17.45
N ALA A 158 -8.50 -1.35 -16.59
CA ALA A 158 -8.74 -1.48 -15.15
C ALA A 158 -10.20 -1.21 -14.83
N ASP A 159 -10.77 -1.99 -13.91
CA ASP A 159 -12.13 -1.81 -13.42
C ASP A 159 -12.18 -0.60 -12.46
N PRO A 160 -12.95 0.46 -12.76
CA PRO A 160 -13.07 1.61 -11.88
C PRO A 160 -13.68 1.29 -10.51
N ASP A 161 -14.44 0.20 -10.40
CA ASP A 161 -15.05 -0.25 -9.16
C ASP A 161 -14.19 -1.28 -8.41
N GLY A 162 -13.03 -1.66 -8.97
CA GLY A 162 -12.13 -2.70 -8.48
C GLY A 162 -10.74 -2.21 -8.08
N ILE A 163 -10.57 -1.03 -7.49
CA ILE A 163 -9.26 -0.47 -7.13
C ILE A 163 -8.89 -0.85 -5.69
N LEU A 164 -7.88 -1.70 -5.53
CA LEU A 164 -7.27 -2.06 -4.26
C LEU A 164 -5.92 -1.37 -4.10
N ILE A 165 -5.71 -0.68 -2.98
CA ILE A 165 -4.39 -0.12 -2.62
C ILE A 165 -3.83 -0.88 -1.43
N THR A 166 -2.59 -1.37 -1.55
CA THR A 166 -1.89 -2.02 -0.44
C THR A 166 -0.49 -1.42 -0.25
N GLY A 167 0.02 -1.42 0.96
CA GLY A 167 1.35 -0.89 1.22
C GLY A 167 1.89 -1.24 2.59
N LEU A 168 3.22 -1.24 2.70
CA LEU A 168 3.96 -1.48 3.94
C LEU A 168 4.48 -0.17 4.53
N SER A 169 4.39 0.01 5.86
CA SER A 169 5.06 1.11 6.57
C SER A 169 4.63 2.47 5.99
N ASN A 170 5.55 3.29 5.47
CA ASN A 170 5.22 4.53 4.75
C ASN A 170 4.20 4.32 3.63
N GLY A 171 4.23 3.17 2.92
CA GLY A 171 3.20 2.78 1.95
C GLY A 171 1.85 2.47 2.62
N GLY A 172 1.84 1.92 3.83
CA GLY A 172 0.64 1.71 4.63
C GLY A 172 0.01 3.04 5.07
N PHE A 173 0.81 4.00 5.56
CA PHE A 173 0.36 5.38 5.81
C PHE A 173 -0.23 6.02 4.56
N MET A 174 0.43 5.81 3.39
CA MET A 174 -0.06 6.35 2.13
C MET A 174 -1.36 5.68 1.67
N SER A 175 -1.55 4.39 1.95
CA SER A 175 -2.81 3.69 1.69
C SER A 175 -3.97 4.33 2.48
N HIS A 176 -3.77 4.64 3.75
CA HIS A 176 -4.75 5.37 4.55
C HIS A 176 -4.99 6.79 4.00
N ARG A 177 -3.95 7.51 3.59
CA ARG A 177 -4.10 8.82 2.95
C ARG A 177 -4.94 8.74 1.67
N MET A 178 -4.69 7.76 0.83
CA MET A 178 -5.49 7.54 -0.39
C MET A 178 -6.96 7.26 -0.04
N ALA A 179 -7.23 6.45 0.99
CA ALA A 179 -8.59 6.22 1.47
C ALA A 179 -9.27 7.50 1.98
N CYS A 180 -8.52 8.43 2.58
CA CYS A 180 -9.02 9.73 3.02
C CYS A 180 -9.30 10.68 1.87
N GLU A 181 -8.34 10.87 0.95
CA GLU A 181 -8.38 11.92 -0.06
C GLU A 181 -9.01 11.46 -1.39
N ALA A 182 -9.09 10.15 -1.63
CA ALA A 182 -9.60 9.54 -2.87
C ALA A 182 -10.59 8.38 -2.62
N GLY A 183 -11.20 8.32 -1.46
CA GLY A 183 -12.05 7.21 -1.03
C GLY A 183 -13.23 6.89 -1.96
N GLY A 184 -13.72 7.87 -2.73
CA GLY A 184 -14.76 7.63 -3.72
C GLY A 184 -14.30 6.92 -5.01
N THR A 185 -12.97 6.82 -5.22
CA THR A 185 -12.38 6.10 -6.37
C THR A 185 -11.86 4.71 -5.95
N ILE A 186 -11.59 4.52 -4.66
CA ILE A 186 -10.93 3.33 -4.12
C ILE A 186 -12.00 2.39 -3.56
N ARG A 187 -11.97 1.13 -3.99
CA ARG A 187 -12.80 0.07 -3.43
C ARG A 187 -12.34 -0.32 -2.05
N SER A 188 -11.05 -0.58 -1.89
CA SER A 188 -10.48 -1.11 -0.64
C SER A 188 -9.03 -0.70 -0.44
N ILE A 189 -8.60 -0.68 0.83
CA ILE A 189 -7.19 -0.61 1.19
C ILE A 189 -6.79 -1.79 2.09
N VAL A 190 -5.53 -2.21 1.95
CA VAL A 190 -4.85 -3.13 2.89
C VAL A 190 -3.55 -2.45 3.34
N ALA A 191 -3.57 -1.88 4.55
CA ALA A 191 -2.44 -1.14 5.09
C ALA A 191 -1.68 -2.00 6.11
N LEU A 192 -0.43 -2.36 5.78
CA LEU A 192 0.45 -3.16 6.64
C LEU A 192 1.41 -2.24 7.40
N ASN A 193 1.37 -2.29 8.75
CA ASN A 193 2.28 -1.59 9.65
C ASN A 193 2.43 -0.08 9.35
N GLY A 194 1.32 0.56 8.97
CA GLY A 194 1.23 2.01 8.75
C GLY A 194 -0.14 2.49 9.18
N VAL A 195 -0.25 3.63 9.83
CA VAL A 195 -1.46 4.13 10.51
C VAL A 195 -1.96 5.45 9.91
N THR A 196 -3.08 5.98 10.39
CA THR A 196 -3.65 7.28 9.98
C THR A 196 -2.94 8.47 10.65
N TRP A 197 -3.50 9.67 10.51
CA TRP A 197 -3.17 10.83 11.34
C TRP A 197 -3.63 10.62 12.79
N ASP A 198 -2.87 11.13 13.74
CA ASP A 198 -3.27 11.19 15.14
C ASP A 198 -4.55 12.04 15.31
N ASP A 199 -4.59 13.22 14.72
CA ASP A 199 -5.82 13.99 14.54
C ASP A 199 -6.57 13.51 13.29
N PHE A 200 -7.50 12.58 13.44
CA PHE A 200 -8.28 12.04 12.33
C PHE A 200 -9.15 13.07 11.59
N SER A 201 -9.33 14.28 12.14
CA SER A 201 -9.98 15.38 11.41
C SER A 201 -9.15 15.87 10.21
N MET A 202 -7.85 15.56 10.16
CA MET A 202 -6.96 15.79 9.02
C MET A 202 -7.24 14.87 7.83
N CYS A 203 -7.99 13.79 8.03
CA CYS A 203 -8.41 12.85 6.99
C CYS A 203 -9.72 13.35 6.35
N PRO A 204 -9.70 13.89 5.11
CA PRO A 204 -10.92 14.31 4.43
C PRO A 204 -11.91 13.16 4.27
N ASP A 205 -13.17 13.50 4.22
CA ASP A 205 -14.26 12.55 4.03
C ASP A 205 -14.70 12.51 2.57
N THR A 206 -13.98 11.74 1.74
CA THR A 206 -14.22 11.67 0.29
C THR A 206 -14.94 10.39 -0.16
N GLY A 207 -15.15 9.45 0.73
CA GLY A 207 -15.79 8.16 0.42
C GLY A 207 -15.66 7.16 1.54
N ARG A 208 -16.13 5.93 1.28
CA ARG A 208 -16.15 4.83 2.25
C ARG A 208 -15.57 3.55 1.61
N PRO A 209 -14.26 3.52 1.34
CA PRO A 209 -13.65 2.27 0.90
C PRO A 209 -13.69 1.23 2.02
N ASP A 210 -13.57 -0.03 1.66
CA ASP A 210 -13.28 -1.10 2.62
C ASP A 210 -11.90 -0.90 3.23
N ILE A 211 -11.76 -1.03 4.54
CA ILE A 211 -10.51 -0.81 5.28
C ILE A 211 -10.06 -2.12 5.92
N LEU A 212 -8.91 -2.64 5.48
CA LEU A 212 -8.17 -3.66 6.22
C LEU A 212 -6.88 -3.05 6.74
N HIS A 213 -6.81 -2.91 8.04
CA HIS A 213 -5.60 -2.53 8.74
C HIS A 213 -4.92 -3.78 9.29
N VAL A 214 -3.68 -4.02 8.89
CA VAL A 214 -2.86 -5.16 9.35
C VAL A 214 -1.69 -4.62 10.14
N HIS A 215 -1.50 -5.09 11.38
CA HIS A 215 -0.40 -4.57 12.21
C HIS A 215 0.23 -5.65 13.08
N SER A 216 1.57 -5.65 13.10
CA SER A 216 2.41 -6.54 13.89
C SER A 216 2.49 -6.07 15.34
N THR A 217 2.20 -6.94 16.31
CA THR A 217 2.14 -6.53 17.73
C THR A 217 3.50 -6.24 18.36
N ALA A 218 4.60 -6.79 17.81
CA ALA A 218 5.97 -6.49 18.23
C ALA A 218 6.70 -5.53 17.27
N ASP A 219 5.93 -4.71 16.51
CA ASP A 219 6.51 -3.67 15.65
C ASP A 219 7.28 -2.66 16.50
N SER A 220 8.60 -2.57 16.29
CA SER A 220 9.50 -1.67 17.00
C SER A 220 9.81 -0.38 16.23
N VAL A 221 9.22 -0.19 15.04
CA VAL A 221 9.41 0.99 14.18
C VAL A 221 8.17 1.87 14.22
N ILE A 222 7.02 1.32 13.86
CA ILE A 222 5.71 1.94 14.02
C ILE A 222 4.98 1.14 15.11
N TRP A 223 5.03 1.65 16.32
CA TRP A 223 4.55 0.92 17.48
C TRP A 223 3.05 0.65 17.39
N TYR A 224 2.68 -0.59 17.70
CA TYR A 224 1.29 -1.03 17.72
C TYR A 224 0.41 -0.14 18.64
N GLU A 225 0.96 0.31 19.76
CA GLU A 225 0.29 1.14 20.77
C GLU A 225 0.34 2.66 20.45
N GLY A 226 0.79 3.02 19.24
CA GLY A 226 0.97 4.42 18.88
C GLY A 226 2.30 5.01 19.34
N GLY A 227 2.62 6.19 18.87
CA GLY A 227 3.89 6.83 19.21
C GLY A 227 4.14 8.13 18.49
N SER A 228 5.41 8.50 18.29
CA SER A 228 5.77 9.70 17.55
C SER A 228 7.00 9.51 16.67
N ILE A 229 6.99 10.13 15.49
CA ILE A 229 8.13 10.22 14.58
C ILE A 229 8.53 11.69 14.48
N LEU A 230 9.77 11.99 14.94
CA LEU A 230 10.32 13.37 14.92
C LEU A 230 9.44 14.43 15.61
N GLY A 231 8.64 14.01 16.57
CA GLY A 231 7.78 14.89 17.36
C GLY A 231 6.35 15.06 16.81
N ASN A 232 6.01 14.38 15.71
CA ASN A 232 4.65 14.25 15.25
C ASN A 232 4.08 12.92 15.75
N GLU A 233 2.98 12.98 16.47
CA GLU A 233 2.28 11.84 17.05
C GLU A 233 1.59 11.03 15.94
N TYR A 234 1.39 9.74 16.18
CA TYR A 234 0.55 8.86 15.37
C TYR A 234 -0.26 7.93 16.28
N PRO A 235 -1.50 7.59 15.89
CA PRO A 235 -2.39 6.79 16.73
C PRO A 235 -1.91 5.34 16.83
N SER A 236 -2.43 4.64 17.83
CA SER A 236 -2.29 3.19 17.89
C SER A 236 -2.98 2.51 16.71
N SER A 237 -2.62 1.25 16.49
CA SER A 237 -3.29 0.37 15.52
C SER A 237 -4.80 0.30 15.79
N ASN A 238 -5.18 0.16 17.07
CA ASN A 238 -6.58 0.10 17.48
C ASN A 238 -7.33 1.41 17.18
N GLU A 239 -6.77 2.56 17.59
CA GLU A 239 -7.37 3.89 17.32
C GLU A 239 -7.51 4.15 15.82
N THR A 240 -6.55 3.69 15.00
CA THR A 240 -6.63 3.76 13.54
C THR A 240 -7.90 3.10 13.02
N VAL A 241 -8.18 1.87 13.44
CA VAL A 241 -9.35 1.11 12.97
C VAL A 241 -10.64 1.67 13.58
N GLU A 242 -10.63 2.05 14.86
CA GLU A 242 -11.78 2.66 15.55
C GLU A 242 -12.21 3.98 14.88
N ASN A 243 -11.26 4.80 14.44
CA ASN A 243 -11.54 6.03 13.70
C ASN A 243 -12.26 5.75 12.36
N TRP A 244 -11.83 4.73 11.63
CA TRP A 244 -12.50 4.30 10.40
C TRP A 244 -13.88 3.72 10.68
N ALA A 245 -14.03 2.89 11.73
CA ALA A 245 -15.32 2.32 12.14
C ALA A 245 -16.33 3.40 12.55
N MET A 246 -15.87 4.38 13.33
CA MET A 246 -16.70 5.54 13.74
C MET A 246 -17.14 6.34 12.50
N ARG A 247 -16.25 6.60 11.54
CA ARG A 247 -16.58 7.31 10.29
C ARG A 247 -17.58 6.53 9.43
N SER A 248 -17.51 5.22 9.44
CA SER A 248 -18.38 4.33 8.68
C SER A 248 -19.71 4.03 9.36
N GLY A 249 -19.90 4.51 10.59
CA GLY A 249 -21.10 4.25 11.39
C GLY A 249 -21.26 2.78 11.77
N CYS A 250 -20.16 2.10 12.04
CA CYS A 250 -20.15 0.70 12.47
C CYS A 250 -20.53 0.57 13.96
N ASP A 251 -20.74 -0.66 14.42
CA ASP A 251 -20.89 -0.97 15.85
C ASP A 251 -19.68 -0.43 16.64
N GLN A 252 -19.89 -0.14 17.94
CA GLN A 252 -18.86 0.45 18.80
C GLN A 252 -17.75 -0.50 19.22
N SER A 253 -17.88 -1.80 18.90
CA SER A 253 -16.91 -2.83 19.24
C SER A 253 -16.72 -3.79 18.09
N TRP A 254 -15.50 -4.24 17.91
CA TRP A 254 -15.17 -5.28 16.95
C TRP A 254 -15.61 -6.67 17.41
N THR A 255 -15.80 -7.54 16.45
CA THR A 255 -16.06 -8.96 16.63
C THR A 255 -14.81 -9.73 16.24
N TYR A 256 -14.36 -10.65 17.08
CA TYR A 256 -13.33 -11.62 16.74
C TYR A 256 -13.89 -12.67 15.78
N LEU A 257 -13.27 -12.83 14.62
CA LEU A 257 -13.73 -13.75 13.58
C LEU A 257 -12.97 -15.08 13.54
N GLY A 258 -11.77 -15.12 14.13
CA GLY A 258 -10.88 -16.29 14.12
C GLY A 258 -9.43 -15.88 13.96
N SER A 259 -8.59 -16.86 13.67
CA SER A 259 -7.18 -16.65 13.36
C SER A 259 -6.83 -17.26 12.02
N ARG A 260 -5.75 -16.78 11.41
CA ARG A 260 -5.19 -17.27 10.16
C ARG A 260 -3.67 -17.29 10.18
N ASP A 261 -3.08 -18.02 9.25
CA ASP A 261 -1.65 -18.06 8.98
C ASP A 261 -1.31 -17.01 7.90
N ILE A 262 -0.58 -15.96 8.29
CA ILE A 262 -0.17 -14.83 7.41
C ILE A 262 1.34 -14.70 7.35
N SER A 263 2.03 -15.04 8.44
CA SER A 263 3.44 -14.77 8.64
C SER A 263 4.20 -16.06 8.95
N GLY A 264 5.32 -16.28 8.26
CA GLY A 264 6.05 -17.53 8.36
C GLY A 264 5.44 -18.64 7.47
N ASP A 265 6.16 -19.78 7.40
CA ASP A 265 5.75 -20.94 6.60
C ASP A 265 5.62 -22.19 7.48
N ASP A 266 5.24 -22.03 8.75
CA ASP A 266 5.14 -23.12 9.71
C ASP A 266 3.72 -23.72 9.83
N GLY A 267 2.74 -23.11 9.16
CA GLY A 267 1.34 -23.54 9.13
C GLY A 267 0.59 -23.32 10.43
N LEU A 268 1.07 -22.39 11.27
CA LEU A 268 0.42 -22.01 12.53
C LEU A 268 -0.32 -20.68 12.36
N ASP A 269 -1.56 -20.62 12.84
CA ASP A 269 -2.33 -19.38 12.88
C ASP A 269 -1.65 -18.38 13.82
N ASP A 270 -1.06 -17.33 13.23
CA ASP A 270 -0.32 -16.28 13.91
C ASP A 270 -1.06 -14.93 13.92
N THR A 271 -2.14 -14.82 13.19
CA THR A 271 -2.85 -13.56 12.97
C THR A 271 -4.31 -13.65 13.40
N ASP A 272 -4.68 -12.82 14.39
CA ASP A 272 -6.05 -12.70 14.83
C ASP A 272 -6.83 -11.72 13.93
N GLU A 273 -8.05 -12.13 13.55
CA GLU A 273 -8.96 -11.31 12.75
C GLU A 273 -10.05 -10.68 13.58
N PHE A 274 -10.26 -9.39 13.37
CA PHE A 274 -11.35 -8.62 13.96
C PHE A 274 -12.07 -7.81 12.88
N GLU A 275 -13.37 -7.61 13.05
CA GLU A 275 -14.17 -6.76 12.17
C GLU A 275 -15.20 -5.96 12.97
N PHE A 276 -15.38 -4.68 12.59
CA PHE A 276 -16.49 -3.87 13.04
C PHE A 276 -17.71 -4.18 12.17
N LEU A 277 -18.80 -4.58 12.79
CA LEU A 277 -20.01 -5.01 12.09
C LEU A 277 -21.01 -3.86 11.92
N ASN A 278 -22.05 -4.11 11.09
CA ASN A 278 -23.19 -3.21 10.90
C ASN A 278 -22.83 -1.77 10.54
N CYS A 279 -21.83 -1.59 9.69
CA CYS A 279 -21.45 -0.27 9.21
C CYS A 279 -22.59 0.35 8.37
N GLU A 280 -23.10 1.53 8.76
CA GLU A 280 -24.19 2.22 8.06
C GLU A 280 -23.83 2.57 6.61
N SER A 281 -22.53 2.80 6.33
CA SER A 281 -22.01 3.05 5.00
C SER A 281 -21.96 1.81 4.10
N GLY A 282 -22.15 0.62 4.65
CA GLY A 282 -22.10 -0.65 3.94
C GLY A 282 -20.71 -1.16 3.58
N ASN A 283 -19.64 -0.39 3.90
CA ASN A 283 -18.25 -0.83 3.74
C ASN A 283 -17.78 -1.69 4.93
N ARG A 284 -16.69 -2.42 4.73
CA ARG A 284 -16.06 -3.24 5.78
C ARG A 284 -14.94 -2.47 6.47
N VAL A 285 -14.80 -2.68 7.78
CA VAL A 285 -13.68 -2.16 8.58
C VAL A 285 -13.13 -3.31 9.41
N SER A 286 -11.98 -3.83 9.00
CA SER A 286 -11.35 -5.02 9.57
C SER A 286 -9.94 -4.71 10.09
N HIS A 287 -9.53 -5.46 11.11
CA HIS A 287 -8.22 -5.41 11.71
C HIS A 287 -7.63 -6.82 11.80
N TRP A 288 -6.49 -7.04 11.16
CA TRP A 288 -5.70 -8.26 11.33
C TRP A 288 -4.46 -7.96 12.16
N ARG A 289 -4.31 -8.67 13.25
CA ARG A 289 -3.24 -8.46 14.23
C ARG A 289 -2.26 -9.62 14.14
N ILE A 290 -1.05 -9.37 13.57
CA ILE A 290 0.00 -10.38 13.48
C ILE A 290 0.72 -10.44 14.83
N ASN A 291 0.53 -11.53 15.56
CA ASN A 291 1.05 -11.69 16.91
C ASN A 291 2.57 -11.88 16.90
N ASP A 292 3.28 -11.19 17.81
CA ASP A 292 4.72 -11.23 18.02
C ASP A 292 5.60 -10.95 16.77
N ALA A 293 5.00 -10.49 15.66
CA ALA A 293 5.74 -10.15 14.46
C ALA A 293 6.39 -8.77 14.54
N SER A 294 7.48 -8.60 13.79
CA SER A 294 8.24 -7.34 13.69
C SER A 294 7.65 -6.41 12.63
N HIS A 295 8.26 -5.21 12.44
CA HIS A 295 7.85 -4.20 11.45
C HIS A 295 7.80 -4.71 10.00
N VAL A 296 8.64 -5.65 9.64
CA VAL A 296 8.62 -6.33 8.34
C VAL A 296 8.43 -7.82 8.64
N PRO A 297 7.16 -8.26 8.81
CA PRO A 297 6.89 -9.67 9.11
C PRO A 297 7.31 -10.54 7.92
N PRO A 298 7.77 -11.76 8.14
CA PRO A 298 8.04 -12.70 7.06
C PRO A 298 6.70 -13.21 6.50
N LEU A 299 6.11 -12.44 5.57
CA LEU A 299 4.83 -12.82 4.96
C LEU A 299 4.94 -14.18 4.30
N ASN A 300 3.93 -15.02 4.49
CA ASN A 300 3.99 -16.37 3.95
C ASN A 300 3.69 -16.38 2.43
N ASN A 301 4.42 -17.24 1.71
CA ASN A 301 4.39 -17.27 0.25
C ASN A 301 3.05 -17.70 -0.34
N LEU A 302 2.25 -18.46 0.41
CA LEU A 302 1.02 -19.10 -0.09
C LEU A 302 -0.26 -18.50 0.50
N GLY A 303 -0.16 -17.60 1.45
CA GLY A 303 -1.32 -17.10 2.18
C GLY A 303 -1.54 -15.60 2.10
N TRP A 304 -0.49 -14.79 2.23
CA TRP A 304 -0.63 -13.35 2.33
C TRP A 304 -1.33 -12.72 1.12
N ALA A 305 -0.72 -12.84 -0.07
CA ALA A 305 -1.25 -12.17 -1.26
C ALA A 305 -2.66 -12.65 -1.60
N ASP A 306 -2.89 -13.97 -1.58
CA ASP A 306 -4.19 -14.54 -1.91
C ASP A 306 -5.28 -14.07 -0.93
N GLN A 307 -4.97 -14.03 0.38
CA GLN A 307 -5.93 -13.62 1.39
C GLN A 307 -6.27 -12.14 1.31
N ILE A 308 -5.29 -11.24 1.06
CA ILE A 308 -5.57 -9.81 0.92
C ILE A 308 -6.28 -9.48 -0.39
N LEU A 309 -5.97 -10.20 -1.47
CA LEU A 309 -6.66 -10.04 -2.76
C LEU A 309 -8.10 -10.56 -2.67
N GLU A 310 -8.32 -11.74 -2.07
CA GLU A 310 -9.66 -12.22 -1.81
C GLU A 310 -10.44 -11.23 -0.95
N TRP A 311 -9.85 -10.75 0.17
CA TRP A 311 -10.51 -9.79 1.04
C TRP A 311 -10.78 -8.46 0.32
N GLY A 312 -9.82 -7.89 -0.37
CA GLY A 312 -9.91 -6.55 -0.95
C GLY A 312 -10.72 -6.45 -2.24
N LEU A 313 -10.83 -7.56 -3.00
CA LEU A 313 -11.52 -7.58 -4.30
C LEU A 313 -12.87 -8.32 -4.27
N SER A 314 -13.19 -9.05 -3.18
CA SER A 314 -14.49 -9.69 -2.99
C SER A 314 -15.56 -8.69 -2.50
N GLY A 315 -16.78 -8.79 -3.02
CA GLY A 315 -17.92 -7.98 -2.57
C GLY A 315 -18.92 -7.71 -3.66
#